data_f342079dede916b45f4a4bd73bd5e704
#
_entry.id   f342079dede916b45f4a4bd73bd5e704
#
_cell.length_a   1.000
_cell.length_b   1.000
_cell.length_c   1.000
_cell.angle_alpha   90.00
_cell.angle_beta   90.00
_cell.angle_gamma   90.00
#
_symmetry.space_group_name_H-M   'P 1'
#
loop_
_entity.id
_entity.type
_entity.pdbx_description
1 polymer ?
#
loop_
_entity_poly.entity_id
_entity_poly.type
_entity_poly.pdbx_seq_one_letter_code
_entity_poly.pdbx_strand_id
1 'polypeptide(L)'
;MNMIMKTLALSFLMAQVLVSCMIENPENKLFDISGDEPVANYQVIGKVTDVKGNPIAGIRVIADYSTGMPYLADTLYTDKEGRFSKFMSIPRVDKFVMSFTDIDGNANGGYFESKFIEVNPVRTEMASGHFGGSFIVSAEVELNKK
;
A
#
# COMPACT_ATOMS: atom_id res chain seq x y z
N MET A 1 -19.54 -20.92 -74.01
CA MET A 1 -19.53 -19.60 -73.31
C MET A 1 -20.48 -19.73 -72.12
N ASN A 2 -20.07 -19.54 -70.88
CA ASN A 2 -20.82 -19.54 -69.66
C ASN A 2 -20.43 -20.55 -68.56
N MET A 3 -19.20 -20.99 -68.55
CA MET A 3 -18.78 -21.84 -67.45
C MET A 3 -17.53 -21.31 -66.64
N ILE A 4 -17.03 -20.14 -67.05
CA ILE A 4 -15.82 -19.57 -66.45
C ILE A 4 -16.14 -18.38 -65.49
N MET A 5 -17.39 -17.92 -65.51
CA MET A 5 -17.77 -16.74 -64.68
C MET A 5 -18.41 -17.07 -63.31
N LYS A 6 -18.55 -18.34 -62.98
CA LYS A 6 -19.14 -18.73 -61.67
C LYS A 6 -18.12 -19.09 -60.55
N THR A 7 -16.85 -19.20 -60.90
CA THR A 7 -15.82 -19.61 -59.97
C THR A 7 -15.04 -18.44 -59.38
N LEU A 8 -15.25 -17.19 -59.82
CA LEU A 8 -14.56 -16.02 -59.29
C LEU A 8 -15.35 -15.25 -58.20
N ALA A 9 -16.61 -15.62 -58.00
CA ALA A 9 -17.43 -14.94 -56.97
C ALA A 9 -17.43 -15.64 -55.61
N LEU A 10 -16.78 -16.81 -55.49
CA LEU A 10 -16.80 -17.57 -54.22
C LEU A 10 -15.48 -17.49 -53.42
N SER A 11 -14.46 -16.86 -53.98
CA SER A 11 -13.17 -16.71 -53.27
C SER A 11 -12.97 -15.36 -52.61
N PHE A 12 -13.93 -14.45 -52.67
CA PHE A 12 -13.81 -13.12 -52.04
C PHE A 12 -14.62 -12.96 -50.75
N LEU A 13 -15.27 -14.04 -50.28
CA LEU A 13 -16.11 -13.98 -49.07
C LEU A 13 -15.51 -14.67 -47.84
N MET A 14 -14.23 -15.03 -47.87
CA MET A 14 -13.57 -15.72 -46.74
C MET A 14 -12.40 -14.96 -46.13
N ALA A 15 -12.30 -13.66 -46.37
CA ALA A 15 -11.21 -12.86 -45.83
C ALA A 15 -11.70 -11.72 -44.89
N GLN A 16 -12.87 -11.85 -44.27
CA GLN A 16 -13.38 -10.88 -43.32
C GLN A 16 -13.80 -11.49 -41.99
N VAL A 17 -13.00 -12.38 -41.46
CA VAL A 17 -13.18 -12.76 -40.04
C VAL A 17 -11.82 -12.84 -39.41
N LEU A 18 -11.68 -12.13 -38.31
CA LEU A 18 -10.60 -12.11 -37.34
C LEU A 18 -9.75 -10.82 -37.33
N VAL A 19 -10.43 -9.65 -37.39
CA VAL A 19 -9.98 -8.59 -36.52
C VAL A 19 -10.95 -8.61 -35.31
N SER A 20 -10.81 -9.63 -34.49
CA SER A 20 -11.26 -9.57 -33.12
C SER A 20 -10.36 -8.55 -32.44
N CYS A 21 -10.84 -7.30 -32.36
CA CYS A 21 -10.29 -6.32 -31.47
C CYS A 21 -10.21 -6.95 -30.08
N MET A 22 -9.02 -7.31 -29.66
CA MET A 22 -8.67 -7.25 -28.25
C MET A 22 -8.72 -5.77 -27.86
N ILE A 23 -9.92 -5.30 -27.55
CA ILE A 23 -10.08 -4.15 -26.70
C ILE A 23 -9.67 -4.68 -25.32
N GLU A 24 -8.38 -4.59 -25.02
CA GLU A 24 -7.94 -4.62 -23.63
C GLU A 24 -8.64 -3.44 -22.98
N ASN A 25 -9.67 -3.75 -22.21
CA ASN A 25 -10.38 -2.80 -21.37
C ASN A 25 -9.38 -2.34 -20.31
N PRO A 26 -8.87 -1.08 -20.33
CA PRO A 26 -7.89 -0.62 -19.33
C PRO A 26 -8.48 -0.48 -17.94
N GLU A 27 -9.78 -0.73 -17.76
CA GLU A 27 -10.50 -0.54 -16.50
C GLU A 27 -10.61 -1.81 -15.64
N ASN A 28 -10.13 -2.95 -16.09
CA ASN A 28 -10.14 -4.19 -15.31
C ASN A 28 -8.74 -4.62 -14.86
N LYS A 29 -7.86 -3.67 -14.51
CA LYS A 29 -6.84 -3.94 -13.50
C LYS A 29 -7.47 -3.90 -12.11
N LEU A 30 -8.57 -4.62 -11.97
CA LEU A 30 -9.04 -5.07 -10.70
C LEU A 30 -7.96 -6.01 -10.20
N PHE A 31 -7.12 -5.51 -9.28
CA PHE A 31 -6.23 -6.26 -8.42
C PHE A 31 -6.05 -7.70 -8.89
N ASP A 32 -5.13 -7.92 -9.81
CA ASP A 32 -4.62 -9.25 -10.05
C ASP A 32 -3.84 -9.64 -8.78
N ILE A 33 -4.54 -10.26 -7.84
CA ILE A 33 -3.94 -11.00 -6.74
C ILE A 33 -3.44 -12.33 -7.33
N SER A 34 -2.87 -12.30 -8.51
CA SER A 34 -1.99 -13.36 -8.96
C SER A 34 -0.76 -13.23 -8.08
N GLY A 35 -0.49 -14.23 -7.24
CA GLY A 35 0.54 -14.22 -6.21
C GLY A 35 1.99 -14.14 -6.73
N ASP A 36 2.24 -13.35 -7.75
CA ASP A 36 3.53 -13.17 -8.41
C ASP A 36 4.25 -11.86 -8.03
N GLU A 37 3.59 -10.94 -7.32
CA GLU A 37 4.30 -9.77 -6.82
C GLU A 37 5.21 -10.14 -5.66
N PRO A 38 6.50 -9.77 -5.71
CA PRO A 38 7.42 -10.07 -4.63
C PRO A 38 6.93 -9.44 -3.32
N VAL A 39 6.77 -10.26 -2.29
CA VAL A 39 6.40 -9.79 -0.95
C VAL A 39 7.65 -9.28 -0.25
N ALA A 40 7.57 -8.10 0.33
CA ALA A 40 8.61 -7.49 1.14
C ALA A 40 8.22 -7.49 2.62
N ASN A 41 9.22 -7.59 3.48
CA ASN A 41 9.07 -7.55 4.93
C ASN A 41 9.29 -6.12 5.44
N TYR A 42 8.39 -5.65 6.28
CA TYR A 42 8.48 -4.33 6.91
C TYR A 42 8.42 -4.46 8.42
N GLN A 43 9.38 -3.83 9.09
CA GLN A 43 9.30 -3.60 10.53
C GLN A 43 8.91 -2.12 10.75
N VAL A 44 7.67 -1.88 11.12
CA VAL A 44 7.18 -0.56 11.49
C VAL A 44 7.42 -0.36 12.97
N ILE A 45 8.20 0.66 13.33
CA ILE A 45 8.58 0.96 14.71
C ILE A 45 8.56 2.47 14.97
N GLY A 46 8.38 2.85 16.21
CA GLY A 46 8.53 4.25 16.57
C GLY A 46 8.18 4.58 18.00
N LYS A 47 8.20 5.88 18.28
CA LYS A 47 7.90 6.44 19.59
C LYS A 47 7.12 7.73 19.45
N VAL A 48 6.17 7.93 20.36
CA VAL A 48 5.37 9.15 20.49
C VAL A 48 5.63 9.80 21.84
N THR A 49 5.93 11.09 21.82
CA THR A 49 6.18 11.90 23.02
C THR A 49 5.39 13.20 22.98
N ASP A 50 5.26 13.83 24.13
CA ASP A 50 4.84 15.24 24.22
C ASP A 50 6.04 16.18 23.93
N VAL A 51 5.77 17.48 23.88
CA VAL A 51 6.78 18.54 23.66
C VAL A 51 7.86 18.62 24.75
N LYS A 52 7.67 17.94 25.87
CA LYS A 52 8.66 17.86 26.98
C LYS A 52 9.46 16.55 26.91
N GLY A 53 9.21 15.70 25.91
CA GLY A 53 9.85 14.40 25.74
C GLY A 53 9.24 13.29 26.59
N ASN A 54 8.11 13.51 27.28
CA ASN A 54 7.44 12.45 28.01
C ASN A 54 6.72 11.50 27.05
N PRO A 55 6.80 10.19 27.24
CA PRO A 55 6.12 9.22 26.39
C PRO A 55 4.60 9.34 26.54
N ILE A 56 3.87 9.14 25.44
CA ILE A 56 2.41 9.13 25.43
C ILE A 56 1.93 7.73 25.07
N ALA A 57 1.23 7.08 26.00
CA ALA A 57 0.56 5.80 25.78
C ALA A 57 -0.81 5.98 25.13
N GLY A 58 -1.35 4.93 24.49
CA GLY A 58 -2.73 4.90 24.00
C GLY A 58 -2.95 5.67 22.69
N ILE A 59 -1.93 6.23 22.07
CA ILE A 59 -2.04 6.88 20.77
C ILE A 59 -2.30 5.81 19.72
N ARG A 60 -3.39 5.98 18.97
CA ARG A 60 -3.67 5.16 17.79
C ARG A 60 -2.79 5.61 16.64
N VAL A 61 -2.01 4.69 16.10
CA VAL A 61 -1.14 4.88 14.94
C VAL A 61 -1.71 4.07 13.78
N ILE A 62 -2.03 4.73 12.69
CA ILE A 62 -2.42 4.06 11.45
C ILE A 62 -1.26 4.18 10.48
N ALA A 63 -0.72 3.05 10.05
CA ALA A 63 0.29 2.98 9.00
C ALA A 63 -0.41 2.66 7.67
N ASP A 64 -0.64 3.67 6.86
CA ASP A 64 -1.25 3.57 5.54
C ASP A 64 -0.15 3.38 4.49
N TYR A 65 -0.24 2.28 3.76
CA TYR A 65 0.66 1.91 2.66
C TYR A 65 -0.07 1.77 1.32
N SER A 66 -1.28 2.30 1.23
CA SER A 66 -2.06 2.30 0.00
C SER A 66 -1.44 3.24 -1.04
N THR A 67 -1.00 2.68 -2.15
CA THR A 67 -0.53 3.43 -3.31
C THR A 67 -1.71 3.86 -4.19
N GLY A 68 -2.65 4.61 -3.61
CA GLY A 68 -3.84 5.10 -4.32
C GLY A 68 -5.09 4.22 -4.19
N MET A 69 -5.03 3.13 -3.42
CA MET A 69 -6.19 2.31 -3.07
C MET A 69 -6.59 2.60 -1.62
N PRO A 70 -7.83 2.99 -1.33
CA PRO A 70 -8.29 3.11 0.04
C PRO A 70 -8.30 1.72 0.68
N TYR A 71 -7.84 1.59 1.92
CA TYR A 71 -7.96 0.40 2.80
C TYR A 71 -6.75 -0.50 3.00
N LEU A 72 -5.57 -0.18 2.48
CA LEU A 72 -4.35 -0.91 2.83
C LEU A 72 -3.63 -0.20 3.98
N ALA A 73 -4.12 -0.40 5.20
CA ALA A 73 -3.56 0.21 6.38
C ALA A 73 -3.59 -0.74 7.58
N ASP A 74 -2.58 -0.62 8.42
CA ASP A 74 -2.49 -1.32 9.69
C ASP A 74 -2.63 -0.35 10.87
N THR A 75 -3.31 -0.82 11.93
CA THR A 75 -3.51 -0.05 13.16
C THR A 75 -2.63 -0.59 14.29
N LEU A 76 -1.92 0.30 14.94
CA LEU A 76 -1.09 0.06 16.12
C LEU A 76 -1.48 1.02 17.24
N TYR A 77 -1.01 0.73 18.44
CA TYR A 77 -1.18 1.62 19.60
C TYR A 77 0.15 1.78 20.34
N THR A 78 0.39 2.95 20.90
CA THR A 78 1.57 3.18 21.73
C THR A 78 1.40 2.50 23.09
N ASP A 79 2.47 1.90 23.57
CA ASP A 79 2.59 1.32 24.91
C ASP A 79 2.88 2.40 25.99
N LYS A 80 3.15 1.97 27.23
CA LYS A 80 3.45 2.86 28.36
C LYS A 80 4.71 3.71 28.16
N GLU A 81 5.64 3.21 27.38
CA GLU A 81 6.88 3.90 27.00
C GLU A 81 6.71 4.76 25.74
N GLY A 82 5.46 4.90 25.24
CA GLY A 82 5.13 5.62 24.01
C GLY A 82 5.57 4.93 22.74
N ARG A 83 5.96 3.65 22.80
CA ARG A 83 6.49 2.90 21.65
C ARG A 83 5.40 2.15 20.93
N PHE A 84 5.58 1.97 19.63
CA PHE A 84 4.77 1.08 18.80
C PHE A 84 5.68 0.24 17.91
N SER A 85 5.24 -0.99 17.60
CA SER A 85 5.95 -1.89 16.71
C SER A 85 5.01 -2.87 16.05
N LYS A 86 5.23 -3.13 14.76
CA LYS A 86 4.52 -4.17 14.00
C LYS A 86 5.41 -4.71 12.89
N PHE A 87 5.36 -6.01 12.69
CA PHE A 87 5.94 -6.68 11.53
C PHE A 87 4.84 -6.92 10.50
N MET A 88 5.13 -6.66 9.22
CA MET A 88 4.22 -6.83 8.09
C MET A 88 4.94 -7.48 6.91
N SER A 89 4.23 -8.33 6.18
CA SER A 89 4.66 -8.89 4.90
C SER A 89 3.63 -8.48 3.85
N ILE A 90 3.98 -7.55 2.99
CA ILE A 90 3.10 -6.93 2.00
C ILE A 90 3.85 -6.74 0.68
N PRO A 91 3.16 -6.52 -0.45
CA PRO A 91 3.80 -6.08 -1.68
C PRO A 91 4.68 -4.85 -1.43
N ARG A 92 5.72 -4.69 -2.24
CA ARG A 92 6.66 -3.59 -2.06
C ARG A 92 5.97 -2.24 -2.20
N VAL A 93 6.19 -1.38 -1.21
CA VAL A 93 5.72 0.00 -1.20
C VAL A 93 6.88 0.96 -0.94
N ASP A 94 6.83 2.13 -1.53
CA ASP A 94 7.90 3.13 -1.45
C ASP A 94 7.65 4.17 -0.35
N LYS A 95 6.43 4.24 0.17
CA LYS A 95 6.04 5.25 1.15
C LYS A 95 4.94 4.75 2.08
N PHE A 96 5.01 5.14 3.35
CA PHE A 96 3.94 5.02 4.33
C PHE A 96 3.43 6.42 4.70
N VAL A 97 2.12 6.58 4.79
CA VAL A 97 1.50 7.73 5.45
C VAL A 97 1.06 7.29 6.83
N MET A 98 1.62 7.88 7.86
CA MET A 98 1.31 7.52 9.24
C MET A 98 0.49 8.60 9.91
N SER A 99 -0.64 8.22 10.51
CA SER A 99 -1.45 9.11 11.32
C SER A 99 -1.40 8.74 12.79
N PHE A 100 -1.29 9.74 13.65
CA PHE A 100 -1.24 9.63 15.10
C PHE A 100 -2.43 10.34 15.67
N THR A 101 -3.31 9.62 16.38
CA THR A 101 -4.56 10.16 16.91
C THR A 101 -4.74 9.73 18.35
N ASP A 102 -4.91 10.70 19.22
CA ASP A 102 -5.35 10.47 20.60
C ASP A 102 -6.82 10.06 20.59
N ILE A 103 -7.13 8.88 21.15
CA ILE A 103 -8.47 8.32 21.18
C ILE A 103 -9.02 8.14 22.60
N ASP A 104 -8.21 8.39 23.63
CA ASP A 104 -8.59 8.20 25.02
C ASP A 104 -8.86 9.53 25.75
N GLY A 105 -8.73 10.64 25.06
CA GLY A 105 -9.05 11.97 25.54
C GLY A 105 -8.11 12.46 26.65
N ASN A 106 -8.63 12.67 27.87
CA ASN A 106 -7.83 13.20 28.98
C ASN A 106 -6.97 12.14 29.68
N ALA A 107 -7.06 10.88 29.29
CA ALA A 107 -6.19 9.84 29.83
C ALA A 107 -4.74 10.01 29.31
N ASN A 108 -3.82 9.27 29.90
CA ASN A 108 -2.41 9.18 29.46
C ASN A 108 -1.69 10.54 29.24
N GLY A 109 -2.00 11.50 30.08
CA GLY A 109 -1.26 12.79 30.12
C GLY A 109 -1.95 13.98 29.49
N GLY A 110 -3.17 13.82 28.98
CA GLY A 110 -4.01 14.88 28.45
C GLY A 110 -4.41 14.67 26.99
N TYR A 111 -5.15 15.62 26.44
CA TYR A 111 -5.67 15.54 25.08
C TYR A 111 -4.67 16.12 24.07
N PHE A 112 -4.32 15.32 23.06
CA PHE A 112 -3.29 15.68 22.08
C PHE A 112 -3.87 15.92 20.68
N GLU A 113 -3.22 16.79 19.92
CA GLU A 113 -3.55 17.04 18.52
C GLU A 113 -3.14 15.86 17.64
N SER A 114 -3.94 15.57 16.61
CA SER A 114 -3.57 14.56 15.62
C SER A 114 -2.44 15.06 14.73
N LYS A 115 -1.58 14.14 14.30
CA LYS A 115 -0.46 14.44 13.41
C LYS A 115 -0.38 13.41 12.29
N PHE A 116 0.05 13.88 11.11
CA PHE A 116 0.31 13.05 9.94
C PHE A 116 1.74 13.25 9.49
N ILE A 117 2.40 12.17 9.12
CA ILE A 117 3.75 12.20 8.55
C ILE A 117 3.86 11.22 7.39
N GLU A 118 4.76 11.51 6.45
CA GLU A 118 5.19 10.56 5.42
C GLU A 118 6.53 9.96 5.82
N VAL A 119 6.65 8.64 5.66
CA VAL A 119 7.86 7.90 5.99
C VAL A 119 8.24 7.00 4.82
N ASN A 120 9.47 7.15 4.34
CA ASN A 120 10.04 6.26 3.33
C ASN A 120 10.72 5.07 4.02
N PRO A 121 10.40 3.83 3.61
CA PRO A 121 11.06 2.65 4.15
C PRO A 121 12.56 2.64 3.86
N VAL A 122 13.35 2.29 4.86
CA VAL A 122 14.80 2.10 4.71
C VAL A 122 15.08 0.62 4.53
N ARG A 123 15.73 0.26 3.40
CA ARG A 123 16.05 -1.13 3.11
C ARG A 123 17.13 -1.65 4.05
N THR A 124 16.91 -2.84 4.60
CA THR A 124 17.85 -3.58 5.46
C THR A 124 18.36 -4.86 4.83
N GLU A 125 17.59 -5.42 3.88
CA GLU A 125 17.96 -6.65 3.18
C GLU A 125 17.58 -6.56 1.70
N MET A 126 18.41 -7.10 0.84
CA MET A 126 18.20 -7.08 -0.62
C MET A 126 17.11 -8.05 -1.04
N ALA A 127 16.42 -7.71 -2.12
CA ALA A 127 15.47 -8.61 -2.77
C ALA A 127 16.17 -9.82 -3.40
N SER A 128 15.52 -10.99 -3.38
CA SER A 128 16.02 -12.22 -4.01
C SER A 128 14.85 -13.13 -4.44
N GLY A 129 14.76 -13.47 -5.71
CA GLY A 129 13.65 -14.27 -6.25
C GLY A 129 12.30 -13.59 -6.03
N HIS A 130 11.36 -14.30 -5.40
CA HIS A 130 10.04 -13.76 -5.02
C HIS A 130 10.05 -12.95 -3.72
N PHE A 131 11.20 -12.79 -3.09
CA PHE A 131 11.35 -11.98 -1.88
C PHE A 131 11.71 -10.54 -2.27
N GLY A 132 10.86 -9.59 -1.89
CA GLY A 132 10.98 -8.17 -2.22
C GLY A 132 11.99 -7.39 -1.37
N GLY A 133 12.66 -8.04 -0.40
CA GLY A 133 13.59 -7.43 0.54
C GLY A 133 12.97 -7.15 1.91
N SER A 134 13.80 -6.71 2.86
CA SER A 134 13.38 -6.26 4.18
C SER A 134 13.60 -4.76 4.35
N PHE A 135 12.71 -4.12 5.11
CA PHE A 135 12.71 -2.67 5.31
C PHE A 135 12.34 -2.32 6.76
N ILE A 136 12.85 -1.18 7.22
CA ILE A 136 12.42 -0.53 8.45
C ILE A 136 11.67 0.75 8.09
N VAL A 137 10.51 0.94 8.73
CA VAL A 137 9.71 2.17 8.73
C VAL A 137 9.77 2.72 10.14
N SER A 138 10.56 3.76 10.37
CA SER A 138 10.78 4.32 11.71
C SER A 138 10.20 5.71 11.82
N ALA A 139 9.46 5.98 12.91
CA ALA A 139 8.88 7.28 13.18
C ALA A 139 9.05 7.68 14.66
N GLU A 140 9.66 8.84 14.90
CA GLU A 140 9.65 9.52 16.19
C GLU A 140 8.77 10.76 16.06
N VAL A 141 7.75 10.86 16.90
CA VAL A 141 6.70 11.86 16.75
C VAL A 141 6.45 12.57 18.06
N GLU A 142 6.49 13.89 18.01
CA GLU A 142 6.09 14.77 19.09
C GLU A 142 4.68 15.30 18.84
N LEU A 143 3.79 15.20 19.83
CA LEU A 143 2.42 15.70 19.77
C LEU A 143 2.24 16.90 20.73
N ASN A 144 1.52 17.91 20.25
CA ASN A 144 1.08 19.04 21.05
C ASN A 144 -0.19 18.70 21.82
N LYS A 145 -0.31 19.23 23.04
CA LYS A 145 -1.60 19.23 23.76
C LYS A 145 -2.56 20.22 23.11
N LYS A 146 -3.84 19.84 23.08
CA LYS A 146 -4.95 20.74 22.74
C LYS A 146 -5.29 21.67 23.88
#